data_272ab130281d5eab85d3cb30d0f3bf0e
#
_entry.id   272ab130281d5eab85d3cb30d0f3bf0e
#
_cell.length_a   1.000
_cell.length_b   1.000
_cell.length_c   1.000
_cell.angle_alpha   90.00
_cell.angle_beta   90.00
_cell.angle_gamma   90.00
#
_symmetry.space_group_name_H-M   'P 1'
#
loop_
_entity.id
_entity.type
_entity.pdbx_description
1 polymer ?
#
loop_
_entity_poly.entity_id
_entity_poly.type
_entity_poly.pdbx_seq_one_letter_code
_entity_poly.pdbx_strand_id
1 'polypeptide(L)'
;MKKLFYSLAVLILGACGAGKQSPIDREALVTRNNPQVSSFDSLASLSVGNGEFAYTVDATGLQTFPAMYSNGVPLGTQSQWGWHAFANPEGYRHEETLKNYDFGRGRLEPYSTQFNEKGRQQDAANWFRVNPHRLHLGIVGLELSERVTPTDFTDIHQTLDMWKGLIHSSYKIAGVPYEVETAVHPKADLIAARI
;
A
#
# COMPACT_ATOMS: atom_id res chain seq x y z
N MET A 1 24.26 -66.00 8.20
CA MET A 1 24.54 -64.62 7.67
C MET A 1 23.44 -64.00 6.80
N LYS A 2 22.71 -64.77 5.98
CA LYS A 2 21.64 -64.23 5.12
C LYS A 2 20.39 -63.68 5.87
N LYS A 3 20.05 -64.20 7.05
CA LYS A 3 18.88 -63.77 7.85
C LYS A 3 19.11 -62.44 8.59
N LEU A 4 20.37 -62.06 8.86
CA LEU A 4 20.71 -60.80 9.53
C LEU A 4 20.59 -59.59 8.59
N PHE A 5 20.82 -59.81 7.29
CA PHE A 5 20.70 -58.75 6.29
C PHE A 5 19.23 -58.32 6.02
N TYR A 6 18.27 -59.24 6.12
CA TYR A 6 16.85 -58.92 5.92
C TYR A 6 16.26 -58.12 7.10
N SER A 7 16.75 -58.37 8.33
CA SER A 7 16.31 -57.58 9.50
C SER A 7 16.82 -56.16 9.50
N LEU A 8 18.00 -55.89 8.92
CA LEU A 8 18.55 -54.54 8.80
C LEU A 8 17.85 -53.73 7.71
N ALA A 9 17.44 -54.35 6.61
CA ALA A 9 16.72 -53.70 5.50
C ALA A 9 15.29 -53.26 5.89
N VAL A 10 14.64 -53.98 6.79
CA VAL A 10 13.27 -53.62 7.26
C VAL A 10 13.33 -52.42 8.25
N LEU A 11 14.42 -52.24 9.00
CA LEU A 11 14.59 -51.10 9.93
C LEU A 11 14.84 -49.75 9.23
N ILE A 12 15.37 -49.78 7.98
CA ILE A 12 15.65 -48.56 7.21
C ILE A 12 14.38 -48.02 6.52
N LEU A 13 13.41 -48.85 6.24
CA LEU A 13 12.13 -48.46 5.59
C LEU A 13 11.15 -47.79 6.59
N GLY A 14 11.34 -47.89 7.89
CA GLY A 14 10.49 -47.30 8.90
C GLY A 14 10.82 -45.84 9.25
N ALA A 15 11.93 -45.27 8.74
CA ALA A 15 12.40 -43.93 9.12
C ALA A 15 11.87 -42.77 8.27
N CYS A 16 11.11 -43.06 7.21
CA CYS A 16 10.40 -42.02 6.45
C CYS A 16 8.96 -41.85 6.97
N GLY A 17 8.81 -41.62 8.27
CA GLY A 17 7.61 -40.98 8.80
C GLY A 17 7.62 -39.53 8.32
N ALA A 18 6.99 -39.26 7.16
CA ALA A 18 6.67 -37.90 6.76
C ALA A 18 5.84 -37.28 7.89
N GLY A 19 6.48 -36.53 8.76
CA GLY A 19 5.78 -35.70 9.73
C GLY A 19 4.76 -34.89 8.93
N LYS A 20 3.47 -35.08 9.19
CA LYS A 20 2.43 -34.21 8.62
C LYS A 20 2.78 -32.79 9.03
N GLN A 21 3.41 -32.03 8.14
CA GLN A 21 3.53 -30.60 8.35
C GLN A 21 2.11 -30.08 8.52
N SER A 22 1.84 -29.44 9.66
CA SER A 22 0.57 -28.77 9.86
C SER A 22 0.39 -27.77 8.71
N PRO A 23 -0.82 -27.64 8.15
CA PRO A 23 -1.07 -26.63 7.12
C PRO A 23 -0.63 -25.27 7.62
N ILE A 24 -0.01 -24.48 6.76
CA ILE A 24 0.38 -23.10 7.08
C ILE A 24 -0.91 -22.32 7.39
N ASP A 25 -1.00 -21.78 8.60
CA ASP A 25 -2.05 -20.85 8.97
C ASP A 25 -1.75 -19.49 8.31
N ARG A 26 -2.38 -19.27 7.15
CA ARG A 26 -2.17 -18.06 6.34
C ARG A 26 -2.78 -16.82 6.99
N GLU A 27 -3.89 -16.97 7.69
CA GLU A 27 -4.53 -15.86 8.40
C GLU A 27 -3.62 -15.36 9.53
N ALA A 28 -3.15 -16.24 10.38
CA ALA A 28 -2.19 -15.88 11.43
C ALA A 28 -0.89 -15.31 10.86
N LEU A 29 -0.44 -15.79 9.70
CA LEU A 29 0.75 -15.28 9.01
C LEU A 29 0.57 -13.84 8.52
N VAL A 30 -0.61 -13.49 8.01
CA VAL A 30 -0.93 -12.15 7.51
C VAL A 30 -1.22 -11.21 8.68
N THR A 31 -2.10 -11.59 9.60
CA THR A 31 -2.61 -10.71 10.65
C THR A 31 -1.53 -10.28 11.65
N ARG A 32 -0.49 -11.10 11.90
CA ARG A 32 0.66 -10.69 12.72
C ARG A 32 1.45 -9.50 12.15
N ASN A 33 1.26 -9.18 10.88
CA ASN A 33 1.93 -8.07 10.19
C ASN A 33 0.97 -6.90 9.92
N ASN A 34 -0.20 -6.87 10.54
CA ASN A 34 -1.14 -5.76 10.39
C ASN A 34 -0.48 -4.44 10.78
N PRO A 35 -0.43 -3.43 9.87
CA PRO A 35 0.09 -2.11 10.18
C PRO A 35 -0.70 -1.42 11.29
N GLN A 36 -0.01 -0.69 12.13
CA GLN A 36 -0.60 0.10 13.21
C GLN A 36 -0.08 1.53 13.16
N VAL A 37 -0.96 2.50 13.41
CA VAL A 37 -0.66 3.92 13.45
C VAL A 37 -1.21 4.50 14.76
N SER A 38 -0.41 5.29 15.46
CA SER A 38 -0.76 5.89 16.76
C SER A 38 -0.71 7.42 16.78
N SER A 39 -0.47 8.04 15.64
CA SER A 39 -0.42 9.49 15.47
C SER A 39 -0.72 9.89 14.03
N PHE A 40 -1.02 11.16 13.79
CA PHE A 40 -1.01 11.70 12.44
C PHE A 40 0.44 11.75 11.92
N ASP A 41 0.74 10.92 10.93
CA ASP A 41 2.02 10.87 10.23
C ASP A 41 1.77 10.90 8.73
N SER A 42 2.23 11.94 8.06
CA SER A 42 2.04 12.13 6.63
C SER A 42 2.70 11.05 5.75
N LEU A 43 3.60 10.26 6.31
CA LEU A 43 4.26 9.13 5.62
C LEU A 43 3.63 7.77 5.93
N ALA A 44 2.68 7.70 6.86
CA ALA A 44 2.09 6.46 7.37
C ALA A 44 0.57 6.36 7.13
N SER A 45 0.05 6.98 6.06
CA SER A 45 -1.35 6.80 5.66
C SER A 45 -1.64 5.34 5.27
N LEU A 46 -2.81 4.81 5.69
CA LEU A 46 -3.25 3.47 5.35
C LEU A 46 -4.20 3.47 4.16
N SER A 47 -4.24 2.37 3.43
CA SER A 47 -5.10 2.22 2.25
C SER A 47 -5.86 0.92 2.27
N VAL A 48 -7.10 0.96 1.80
CA VAL A 48 -7.91 -0.20 1.45
C VAL A 48 -8.33 -0.13 -0.01
N GLY A 49 -8.56 -1.28 -0.63
CA GLY A 49 -8.93 -1.33 -2.04
C GLY A 49 -9.29 -2.74 -2.50
N ASN A 50 -9.71 -2.86 -3.76
CA ASN A 50 -10.11 -4.12 -4.37
C ASN A 50 -9.25 -4.52 -5.58
N GLY A 51 -8.13 -3.81 -5.81
CA GLY A 51 -7.24 -4.00 -6.96
C GLY A 51 -7.53 -3.06 -8.13
N GLU A 52 -8.76 -2.57 -8.29
CA GLU A 52 -9.17 -1.61 -9.32
C GLU A 52 -9.50 -0.23 -8.72
N PHE A 53 -9.94 -0.20 -7.49
CA PHE A 53 -10.29 0.99 -6.71
C PHE A 53 -9.48 1.01 -5.41
N ALA A 54 -9.03 2.19 -5.00
CA ALA A 54 -8.26 2.40 -3.77
C ALA A 54 -8.72 3.66 -3.03
N TYR A 55 -8.73 3.56 -1.70
CA TYR A 55 -9.07 4.64 -0.79
C TYR A 55 -8.00 4.73 0.31
N THR A 56 -7.27 5.84 0.34
CA THR A 56 -6.20 6.11 1.30
C THR A 56 -6.70 7.09 2.35
N VAL A 57 -6.50 6.76 3.62
CA VAL A 57 -7.07 7.50 4.76
C VAL A 57 -5.99 8.04 5.69
N ASP A 58 -6.32 9.07 6.45
CA ASP A 58 -5.54 9.54 7.59
C ASP A 58 -5.89 8.76 8.88
N ALA A 59 -5.36 9.18 10.01
CA ALA A 59 -5.57 8.53 11.31
C ALA A 59 -7.03 8.55 11.78
N THR A 60 -7.92 9.36 11.19
CA THR A 60 -9.36 9.35 11.48
C THR A 60 -10.10 8.17 10.85
N GLY A 61 -9.44 7.41 9.96
CA GLY A 61 -10.08 6.36 9.15
C GLY A 61 -10.77 6.89 7.89
N LEU A 62 -10.74 8.19 7.66
CA LEU A 62 -11.27 8.88 6.50
C LEU A 62 -10.21 9.87 5.93
N GLN A 63 -10.61 10.84 5.11
CA GLN A 63 -9.71 11.85 4.51
C GLN A 63 -9.99 13.22 5.13
N THR A 64 -9.86 13.34 6.46
CA THR A 64 -10.25 14.53 7.20
C THR A 64 -9.24 15.68 7.06
N PHE A 65 -7.93 15.35 7.02
CA PHE A 65 -6.86 16.34 6.96
C PHE A 65 -5.95 16.17 5.72
N PRO A 66 -6.48 16.26 4.49
CA PRO A 66 -5.70 15.95 3.28
C PRO A 66 -4.51 16.89 3.08
N ALA A 67 -4.61 18.14 3.50
CA ALA A 67 -3.51 19.12 3.37
C ALA A 67 -2.25 18.69 4.14
N MET A 68 -2.39 18.02 5.29
CA MET A 68 -1.28 17.53 6.08
C MET A 68 -0.47 16.44 5.35
N TYR A 69 -1.13 15.67 4.50
CA TYR A 69 -0.52 14.55 3.77
C TYR A 69 0.02 14.93 2.38
N SER A 70 -0.17 16.18 1.94
CA SER A 70 0.17 16.62 0.58
C SER A 70 1.64 16.47 0.21
N ASN A 71 2.56 16.60 1.19
CA ASN A 71 4.00 16.46 1.00
C ASN A 71 4.55 15.08 1.44
N GLY A 72 3.69 14.17 1.83
CA GLY A 72 4.01 12.80 2.23
C GLY A 72 3.41 11.77 1.30
N VAL A 73 2.59 10.88 1.84
CA VAL A 73 1.74 9.95 1.09
C VAL A 73 0.35 10.57 0.98
N PRO A 74 -0.01 11.18 -0.16
CA PRO A 74 -1.25 11.92 -0.30
C PRO A 74 -2.47 11.02 -0.08
N LEU A 75 -3.48 11.55 0.60
CA LEU A 75 -4.77 10.87 0.71
C LEU A 75 -5.44 10.87 -0.66
N GLY A 76 -5.96 9.73 -1.08
CA GLY A 76 -6.49 9.58 -2.43
C GLY A 76 -7.68 8.63 -2.50
N THR A 77 -8.63 8.98 -3.36
CA THR A 77 -9.70 8.13 -3.83
C THR A 77 -9.49 7.94 -5.33
N GLN A 78 -9.11 6.74 -5.75
CA GLN A 78 -8.66 6.48 -7.12
C GLN A 78 -9.28 5.21 -7.67
N SER A 79 -9.61 5.23 -8.97
CA SER A 79 -10.06 4.04 -9.70
C SER A 79 -9.25 3.84 -10.98
N GLN A 80 -9.23 2.60 -11.47
CA GLN A 80 -8.53 2.22 -12.69
C GLN A 80 -9.02 3.00 -13.92
N TRP A 81 -10.29 3.35 -14.00
CA TRP A 81 -10.90 4.10 -15.11
C TRP A 81 -10.65 5.61 -15.02
N GLY A 82 -10.35 6.11 -13.83
CA GLY A 82 -10.13 7.53 -13.56
C GLY A 82 -8.68 7.94 -13.88
N TRP A 83 -8.35 8.11 -15.16
CA TRP A 83 -7.00 8.53 -15.56
C TRP A 83 -7.06 9.58 -16.68
N HIS A 84 -5.97 10.32 -16.83
CA HIS A 84 -5.78 11.32 -17.87
C HIS A 84 -4.34 11.31 -18.36
N ALA A 85 -4.14 11.74 -19.60
CA ALA A 85 -2.82 12.00 -20.15
C ALA A 85 -2.84 13.32 -20.92
N PHE A 86 -1.80 14.13 -20.74
CA PHE A 86 -1.56 15.29 -21.57
C PHE A 86 -1.04 14.87 -22.95
N ALA A 87 -1.34 15.69 -23.97
CA ALA A 87 -0.75 15.51 -25.29
C ALA A 87 0.79 15.59 -25.22
N ASN A 88 1.45 14.96 -26.18
CA ASN A 88 2.91 14.98 -26.33
C ASN A 88 3.31 15.79 -27.57
N PRO A 89 3.18 17.13 -27.57
CA PRO A 89 3.47 17.96 -28.73
C PRO A 89 4.97 17.96 -29.08
N GLU A 90 5.83 17.75 -28.08
CA GLU A 90 7.28 17.73 -28.24
C GLU A 90 7.79 16.37 -28.75
N GLY A 91 6.93 15.36 -28.85
CA GLY A 91 7.28 14.02 -29.31
C GLY A 91 8.30 13.33 -28.42
N TYR A 92 8.23 13.50 -27.10
CA TYR A 92 9.10 12.79 -26.17
C TYR A 92 8.97 11.26 -26.31
N ARG A 93 10.08 10.56 -26.26
CA ARG A 93 10.14 9.10 -26.33
C ARG A 93 10.70 8.54 -25.03
N HIS A 94 10.25 7.36 -24.66
CA HIS A 94 10.67 6.70 -23.42
C HIS A 94 12.19 6.47 -23.37
N GLU A 95 12.81 6.18 -24.51
CA GLU A 95 14.25 5.97 -24.62
C GLU A 95 15.07 7.18 -24.18
N GLU A 96 14.50 8.40 -24.29
CA GLU A 96 15.15 9.63 -23.85
C GLU A 96 15.25 9.73 -22.32
N THR A 97 14.48 8.94 -21.58
CA THR A 97 14.50 8.89 -20.11
C THR A 97 15.48 7.86 -19.56
N LEU A 98 16.10 7.06 -20.42
CA LEU A 98 16.92 5.93 -20.00
C LEU A 98 18.37 6.36 -19.73
N LYS A 99 18.93 5.82 -18.64
CA LYS A 99 20.33 5.88 -18.28
C LYS A 99 20.83 4.47 -18.02
N ASN A 100 21.98 4.13 -18.61
CA ASN A 100 22.61 2.83 -18.37
C ASN A 100 23.32 2.83 -17.02
N TYR A 101 23.05 1.78 -16.24
CA TYR A 101 23.72 1.50 -14.98
C TYR A 101 24.56 0.23 -15.12
N ASP A 102 25.80 0.26 -14.59
CA ASP A 102 26.69 -0.90 -14.58
C ASP A 102 26.43 -1.73 -13.31
N PHE A 103 25.98 -2.95 -13.52
CA PHE A 103 25.77 -3.94 -12.45
C PHE A 103 26.97 -4.87 -12.25
N GLY A 104 28.11 -4.52 -12.82
CA GLY A 104 29.34 -5.29 -12.78
C GLY A 104 29.41 -6.39 -13.84
N ARG A 105 30.61 -6.91 -14.07
CA ARG A 105 30.93 -7.94 -15.07
C ARG A 105 30.52 -7.57 -16.51
N GLY A 106 30.52 -6.26 -16.82
CA GLY A 106 30.13 -5.75 -18.14
C GLY A 106 28.64 -5.76 -18.42
N ARG A 107 27.81 -5.95 -17.42
CA ARG A 107 26.36 -5.91 -17.56
C ARG A 107 25.86 -4.48 -17.37
N LEU A 108 25.44 -3.88 -18.48
CA LEU A 108 24.78 -2.57 -18.52
C LEU A 108 23.28 -2.76 -18.69
N GLU A 109 22.48 -2.14 -17.83
CA GLU A 109 21.01 -2.18 -17.92
C GLU A 109 20.46 -0.76 -17.95
N PRO A 110 19.53 -0.46 -18.88
CA PRO A 110 18.87 0.83 -18.96
C PRO A 110 17.74 0.94 -17.96
N TYR A 111 17.74 2.03 -17.19
CA TYR A 111 16.65 2.40 -16.29
C TYR A 111 16.15 3.81 -16.58
N SER A 112 14.85 4.00 -16.53
CA SER A 112 14.25 5.32 -16.56
C SER A 112 14.67 6.09 -15.31
N THR A 113 15.18 7.30 -15.46
CA THR A 113 15.71 8.11 -14.37
C THR A 113 15.23 9.55 -14.43
N GLN A 114 15.24 10.21 -13.29
CA GLN A 114 15.05 11.66 -13.21
C GLN A 114 16.39 12.33 -13.50
N PHE A 115 16.42 13.22 -14.49
CA PHE A 115 17.61 14.02 -14.80
C PHE A 115 17.62 15.32 -14.00
N ASN A 116 18.76 15.67 -13.43
CA ASN A 116 18.93 16.90 -12.66
C ASN A 116 19.30 18.11 -13.55
N GLU A 117 19.93 17.85 -14.70
CA GLU A 117 20.32 18.87 -15.65
C GLU A 117 19.15 19.26 -16.55
N LYS A 118 18.95 20.56 -16.73
CA LYS A 118 17.92 21.11 -17.62
C LYS A 118 18.19 20.70 -19.06
N GLY A 119 17.15 20.29 -19.75
CA GLY A 119 17.22 19.94 -21.16
C GLY A 119 16.19 18.88 -21.53
N ARG A 120 16.23 18.46 -22.80
CA ARG A 120 15.23 17.55 -23.39
C ARG A 120 15.06 16.24 -22.62
N GLN A 121 16.13 15.67 -22.05
CA GLN A 121 16.04 14.44 -21.26
C GLN A 121 15.26 14.65 -19.96
N GLN A 122 15.51 15.78 -19.26
CA GLN A 122 14.75 16.13 -18.07
C GLN A 122 13.29 16.40 -18.41
N ASP A 123 13.01 17.12 -19.49
CA ASP A 123 11.67 17.44 -19.92
C ASP A 123 10.90 16.18 -20.32
N ALA A 124 11.53 15.26 -21.06
CA ALA A 124 10.98 13.95 -21.37
C ALA A 124 10.68 13.13 -20.10
N ALA A 125 11.65 13.04 -19.17
CA ALA A 125 11.46 12.33 -17.91
C ALA A 125 10.32 12.92 -17.06
N ASN A 126 10.22 14.24 -16.99
CA ASN A 126 9.12 14.94 -16.30
C ASN A 126 7.77 14.65 -16.97
N TRP A 127 7.71 14.68 -18.30
CA TRP A 127 6.50 14.37 -19.03
C TRP A 127 6.03 12.94 -18.79
N PHE A 128 6.91 11.94 -18.90
CA PHE A 128 6.58 10.53 -18.65
C PHE A 128 6.22 10.26 -17.18
N ARG A 129 6.80 11.00 -16.26
CA ARG A 129 6.49 10.88 -14.82
C ARG A 129 5.04 11.26 -14.50
N VAL A 130 4.48 12.22 -15.23
CA VAL A 130 3.10 12.70 -15.01
C VAL A 130 2.10 12.16 -16.02
N ASN A 131 2.51 11.28 -16.96
CA ASN A 131 1.65 10.77 -18.02
C ASN A 131 1.80 9.27 -18.25
N PRO A 132 0.69 8.51 -18.26
CA PRO A 132 -0.63 8.92 -17.76
C PRO A 132 -0.64 9.06 -16.24
N HIS A 133 -1.59 9.78 -15.68
CA HIS A 133 -1.77 9.90 -14.24
C HIS A 133 -3.19 9.52 -13.82
N ARG A 134 -3.31 9.08 -12.56
CA ARG A 134 -4.60 8.79 -11.96
C ARG A 134 -5.24 10.09 -11.47
N LEU A 135 -6.54 10.20 -11.67
CA LEU A 135 -7.32 11.30 -11.15
C LEU A 135 -7.75 11.00 -9.70
N HIS A 136 -7.70 12.02 -8.88
CA HIS A 136 -8.31 11.98 -7.56
C HIS A 136 -9.81 12.21 -7.71
N LEU A 137 -10.63 11.20 -7.36
CA LEU A 137 -12.07 11.22 -7.62
C LEU A 137 -12.85 12.06 -6.63
N GLY A 138 -12.30 12.34 -5.46
CA GLY A 138 -12.93 13.15 -4.42
C GLY A 138 -12.43 12.81 -3.02
N ILE A 139 -12.80 13.64 -2.07
CA ILE A 139 -12.44 13.51 -0.65
C ILE A 139 -13.69 13.12 0.13
N VAL A 140 -13.56 12.10 0.98
CA VAL A 140 -14.57 11.71 1.97
C VAL A 140 -13.92 11.81 3.35
N GLY A 141 -14.28 12.82 4.12
CA GLY A 141 -13.72 13.10 5.44
C GLY A 141 -14.79 13.48 6.44
N LEU A 142 -14.42 13.63 7.71
CA LEU A 142 -15.27 14.18 8.74
C LEU A 142 -15.38 15.70 8.54
N GLU A 143 -16.59 16.24 8.63
CA GLU A 143 -16.81 17.66 8.77
C GLU A 143 -16.67 18.03 10.25
N LEU A 144 -15.56 18.63 10.61
CA LEU A 144 -15.25 19.08 11.96
C LEU A 144 -15.39 20.60 12.06
N SER A 145 -15.57 21.10 13.29
CA SER A 145 -15.48 22.55 13.53
C SER A 145 -14.12 23.07 13.04
N GLU A 146 -14.06 24.27 12.44
CA GLU A 146 -12.84 24.92 11.98
C GLU A 146 -11.73 25.06 13.04
N ARG A 147 -12.10 24.89 14.33
CA ARG A 147 -11.18 24.95 15.46
C ARG A 147 -10.49 23.63 15.76
N VAL A 148 -10.99 22.50 15.20
CA VAL A 148 -10.41 21.18 15.45
C VAL A 148 -9.28 20.92 14.50
N THR A 149 -8.13 20.62 15.04
CA THR A 149 -6.86 20.35 14.33
C THR A 149 -6.37 18.95 14.66
N PRO A 150 -5.42 18.36 13.91
CA PRO A 150 -4.83 17.06 14.25
C PRO A 150 -4.27 16.96 15.68
N THR A 151 -3.88 18.09 16.29
CA THR A 151 -3.32 18.13 17.66
C THR A 151 -4.38 17.97 18.75
N ASP A 152 -5.67 18.11 18.42
CA ASP A 152 -6.79 17.94 19.37
C ASP A 152 -7.22 16.47 19.49
N PHE A 153 -6.62 15.60 18.68
CA PHE A 153 -6.87 14.15 18.74
C PHE A 153 -5.90 13.50 19.74
N THR A 154 -6.46 12.68 20.62
CA THR A 154 -5.69 11.91 21.62
C THR A 154 -6.06 10.44 21.56
N ASP A 155 -5.24 9.58 22.15
CA ASP A 155 -5.46 8.14 22.23
C ASP A 155 -5.70 7.51 20.84
N ILE A 156 -4.96 7.98 19.84
CA ILE A 156 -5.08 7.51 18.46
C ILE A 156 -4.57 6.08 18.37
N HIS A 157 -5.41 5.20 17.85
CA HIS A 157 -5.04 3.84 17.52
C HIS A 157 -5.74 3.42 16.24
N GLN A 158 -4.98 3.17 15.18
CA GLN A 158 -5.48 2.72 13.90
C GLN A 158 -4.78 1.43 13.48
N THR A 159 -5.54 0.46 13.00
CA THR A 159 -5.03 -0.82 12.51
C THR A 159 -5.67 -1.17 11.17
N LEU A 160 -4.86 -1.58 10.21
CA LEU A 160 -5.35 -2.22 9.00
C LEU A 160 -5.34 -3.74 9.20
N ASP A 161 -6.53 -4.35 9.28
CA ASP A 161 -6.69 -5.79 9.15
C ASP A 161 -6.49 -6.21 7.69
N MET A 162 -5.27 -6.63 7.36
CA MET A 162 -4.91 -7.00 6.00
C MET A 162 -5.63 -8.27 5.51
N TRP A 163 -6.09 -9.13 6.42
CA TRP A 163 -6.84 -10.33 6.05
C TRP A 163 -8.26 -10.01 5.60
N LYS A 164 -8.90 -9.07 6.28
CA LYS A 164 -10.28 -8.65 5.99
C LYS A 164 -10.37 -7.46 5.06
N GLY A 165 -9.26 -6.69 4.86
CA GLY A 165 -9.27 -5.43 4.13
C GLY A 165 -10.09 -4.34 4.84
N LEU A 166 -9.95 -4.23 6.16
CA LEU A 166 -10.71 -3.34 7.01
C LEU A 166 -9.77 -2.47 7.84
N ILE A 167 -10.00 -1.16 7.86
CA ILE A 167 -9.30 -0.24 8.75
C ILE A 167 -10.19 0.05 9.95
N HIS A 168 -9.64 -0.17 11.14
CA HIS A 168 -10.23 0.23 12.42
C HIS A 168 -9.45 1.42 12.95
N SER A 169 -10.14 2.51 13.27
CA SER A 169 -9.57 3.72 13.86
C SER A 169 -10.30 4.06 15.12
N SER A 170 -9.59 4.30 16.21
CA SER A 170 -10.13 4.82 17.46
C SER A 170 -9.33 6.01 17.93
N TYR A 171 -9.98 7.02 18.46
CA TYR A 171 -9.37 8.25 18.97
C TYR A 171 -10.34 9.01 19.87
N LYS A 172 -9.85 10.05 20.54
CA LYS A 172 -10.68 11.00 21.30
C LYS A 172 -10.52 12.41 20.73
N ILE A 173 -11.62 13.16 20.70
CA ILE A 173 -11.64 14.61 20.44
C ILE A 173 -12.29 15.28 21.65
N ALA A 174 -11.62 16.20 22.32
CA ALA A 174 -12.08 16.85 23.54
C ALA A 174 -12.56 15.85 24.61
N GLY A 175 -11.89 14.70 24.72
CA GLY A 175 -12.24 13.62 25.66
C GLY A 175 -13.38 12.70 25.22
N VAL A 176 -14.07 13.00 24.13
CA VAL A 176 -15.14 12.16 23.58
C VAL A 176 -14.52 11.07 22.68
N PRO A 177 -14.81 9.77 22.91
CA PRO A 177 -14.27 8.69 22.10
C PRO A 177 -15.04 8.55 20.78
N TYR A 178 -14.31 8.19 19.73
CA TYR A 178 -14.82 7.85 18.40
C TYR A 178 -14.20 6.54 17.92
N GLU A 179 -15.00 5.77 17.21
CA GLU A 179 -14.55 4.56 16.52
C GLU A 179 -15.01 4.63 15.06
N VAL A 180 -14.09 4.39 14.13
CA VAL A 180 -14.38 4.43 12.69
C VAL A 180 -13.89 3.13 12.06
N GLU A 181 -14.78 2.46 11.34
CA GLU A 181 -14.43 1.31 10.49
C GLU A 181 -14.57 1.70 9.03
N THR A 182 -13.54 1.44 8.25
CA THR A 182 -13.50 1.81 6.83
C THR A 182 -13.13 0.61 5.97
N ALA A 183 -13.92 0.37 4.93
CA ALA A 183 -13.71 -0.70 3.97
C ALA A 183 -14.02 -0.25 2.54
N VAL A 184 -13.47 -0.97 1.58
CA VAL A 184 -13.82 -0.89 0.15
C VAL A 184 -14.54 -2.17 -0.25
N HIS A 185 -15.60 -2.03 -1.04
CA HIS A 185 -16.35 -3.18 -1.55
C HIS A 185 -15.46 -4.03 -2.48
N PRO A 186 -15.47 -5.37 -2.36
CA PRO A 186 -14.52 -6.25 -3.07
C PRO A 186 -14.68 -6.28 -4.61
N LYS A 187 -15.79 -5.77 -5.15
CA LYS A 187 -16.12 -5.85 -6.59
C LYS A 187 -16.72 -4.56 -7.16
N ALA A 188 -16.77 -3.50 -6.39
CA ALA A 188 -17.35 -2.22 -6.83
C ALA A 188 -16.54 -1.06 -6.27
N ASP A 189 -16.52 0.06 -6.99
CA ASP A 189 -15.90 1.31 -6.58
C ASP A 189 -16.80 1.98 -5.51
N LEU A 190 -16.79 1.40 -4.31
CA LEU A 190 -17.63 1.80 -3.21
C LEU A 190 -16.85 1.77 -1.91
N ILE A 191 -16.92 2.87 -1.18
CA ILE A 191 -16.40 3.01 0.19
C ILE A 191 -17.57 2.83 1.15
N ALA A 192 -17.33 2.11 2.23
CA ALA A 192 -18.20 2.04 3.39
C ALA A 192 -17.46 2.52 4.63
N ALA A 193 -18.05 3.43 5.38
CA ALA A 193 -17.54 3.86 6.67
C ALA A 193 -18.65 3.78 7.72
N ARG A 194 -18.30 3.27 8.90
CA ARG A 194 -19.16 3.28 10.10
C ARG A 194 -18.46 4.11 11.17
N ILE A 195 -19.18 5.03 11.77
CA ILE A 195 -18.71 5.93 12.82
C ILE A 195 -19.55 5.73 14.07
#